data_8d546854125d9741971be1a863406d90
#
_entry.id   8d546854125d9741971be1a863406d90
#
_cell.length_a   1.000
_cell.length_b   1.000
_cell.length_c   1.000
_cell.angle_alpha   90.00
_cell.angle_beta   90.00
_cell.angle_gamma   90.00
#
_symmetry.space_group_name_H-M   'P 1'
#
loop_
_entity.id
_entity.type
_entity.pdbx_description
1 polymer ?
#
loop_
_entity_poly.entity_id
_entity_poly.type
_entity_poly.pdbx_seq_one_letter_code
_entity_poly.pdbx_strand_id
1 'polypeptide(L)'
;MGQNWQNELLVVDGHNVQITIESWIDDRVLLKANDGALRDLAGRSYRFRPTESSAVAQDMLFRFLERFAPREALFLFDAPMSRSGELAAVYRDRLKVAGIAGTARVAPVPEREFPYGRCVAASSDRAVLDSSSRWLDLACRVIEYHGSPQLTADFSRIMAADSAVESLFEDGGPFW
;
A
#
# COMPACT_ATOMS: atom_id res chain seq x y z
N MET A 1 8.03 -7.31 11.67
CA MET A 1 7.70 -8.74 11.70
C MET A 1 7.26 -9.16 10.32
N GLY A 2 8.02 -10.01 9.64
CA GLY A 2 7.67 -10.49 8.30
C GLY A 2 6.57 -11.51 8.39
N GLN A 3 5.32 -11.10 8.24
CA GLN A 3 4.27 -12.07 7.95
C GLN A 3 4.59 -12.69 6.60
N ASN A 4 4.60 -14.02 6.55
CA ASN A 4 4.85 -14.77 5.33
C ASN A 4 3.63 -14.62 4.41
N TRP A 5 3.61 -13.54 3.61
CA TRP A 5 2.57 -13.26 2.61
C TRP A 5 2.82 -13.98 1.29
N GLN A 6 4.03 -14.51 1.14
CA GLN A 6 4.39 -15.40 0.04
C GLN A 6 3.47 -16.62 0.09
N ASN A 7 3.06 -17.09 -1.05
CA ASN A 7 2.07 -18.17 -1.19
C ASN A 7 0.63 -17.85 -0.77
N GLU A 8 0.31 -16.57 -0.56
CA GLU A 8 -1.04 -16.10 -0.28
C GLU A 8 -1.65 -15.37 -1.47
N LEU A 9 -2.96 -15.18 -1.45
CA LEU A 9 -3.64 -14.22 -2.32
C LEU A 9 -3.32 -12.81 -1.84
N LEU A 10 -2.64 -12.04 -2.68
CA LEU A 10 -2.37 -10.62 -2.46
C LEU A 10 -3.42 -9.80 -3.20
N VAL A 11 -4.23 -9.02 -2.49
CA VAL A 11 -5.17 -8.08 -3.10
C VAL A 11 -4.65 -6.67 -2.91
N VAL A 12 -4.47 -5.97 -4.01
CA VAL A 12 -3.75 -4.71 -4.07
C VAL A 12 -4.68 -3.58 -4.49
N ASP A 13 -4.72 -2.53 -3.71
CA ASP A 13 -5.23 -1.23 -4.13
C ASP A 13 -4.21 -0.61 -5.10
N GLY A 14 -4.51 -0.77 -6.38
CA GLY A 14 -3.53 -0.51 -7.43
C GLY A 14 -3.15 0.96 -7.54
N HIS A 15 -4.12 1.88 -7.42
CA HIS A 15 -3.83 3.32 -7.46
C HIS A 15 -3.05 3.77 -6.23
N ASN A 16 -3.47 3.34 -5.05
CA ASN A 16 -2.84 3.72 -3.80
C ASN A 16 -1.35 3.30 -3.76
N VAL A 17 -1.07 2.05 -4.11
CA VAL A 17 0.31 1.53 -4.13
C VAL A 17 1.14 2.23 -5.20
N GLN A 18 0.63 2.35 -6.44
CA GLN A 18 1.37 2.99 -7.52
C GLN A 18 1.68 4.46 -7.23
N ILE A 19 0.69 5.24 -6.78
CA ILE A 19 0.85 6.66 -6.48
C ILE A 19 1.88 6.87 -5.36
N THR A 20 1.88 6.04 -4.34
CA THR A 20 2.86 6.13 -3.25
C THR A 20 4.30 5.88 -3.75
N ILE A 21 4.50 4.90 -4.62
CA ILE A 21 5.82 4.63 -5.22
C ILE A 21 6.23 5.78 -6.16
N GLU A 22 5.31 6.28 -7.00
CA GLU A 22 5.56 7.45 -7.86
C GLU A 22 5.93 8.69 -7.05
N SER A 23 5.30 8.90 -5.90
CA SER A 23 5.60 10.03 -5.03
C SER A 23 7.00 9.95 -4.45
N TRP A 24 7.49 8.75 -4.15
CA TRP A 24 8.88 8.54 -3.77
C TRP A 24 9.85 8.84 -4.92
N ILE A 25 9.54 8.39 -6.15
CA ILE A 25 10.38 8.65 -7.33
C ILE A 25 10.45 10.15 -7.65
N ASP A 26 9.35 10.86 -7.46
CA ASP A 26 9.22 12.30 -7.75
C ASP A 26 9.68 13.18 -6.55
N ASP A 27 10.34 12.63 -5.53
CA ASP A 27 10.76 13.33 -4.30
C ASP A 27 9.64 14.10 -3.60
N ARG A 28 8.42 13.56 -3.62
CA ARG A 28 7.26 14.18 -2.97
C ARG A 28 7.20 13.84 -1.48
N VAL A 29 6.32 14.57 -0.81
CA VAL A 29 6.09 14.40 0.63
C VAL A 29 5.50 13.03 0.94
N LEU A 30 6.25 12.20 1.63
CA LEU A 30 5.80 10.94 2.20
C LEU A 30 5.79 11.03 3.72
N LEU A 31 4.76 10.49 4.34
CA LEU A 31 4.69 10.36 5.78
C LEU A 31 4.45 8.91 6.19
N LYS A 32 5.03 8.52 7.31
CA LYS A 32 4.67 7.29 8.00
C LYS A 32 3.63 7.62 9.08
N ALA A 33 2.42 7.11 8.90
CA ALA A 33 1.32 7.38 9.80
C ALA A 33 1.43 6.58 11.12
N ASN A 34 0.59 6.91 12.10
CA ASN A 34 0.57 6.25 13.41
C ASN A 34 0.17 4.76 13.34
N ASP A 35 -0.57 4.33 12.32
CA ASP A 35 -0.86 2.92 12.04
C ASP A 35 0.31 2.19 11.34
N GLY A 36 1.42 2.88 11.08
CA GLY A 36 2.62 2.36 10.46
C GLY A 36 2.61 2.33 8.94
N ALA A 37 1.53 2.74 8.28
CA ALA A 37 1.45 2.78 6.83
C ALA A 37 2.13 4.03 6.23
N LEU A 38 2.82 3.82 5.11
CA LEU A 38 3.41 4.90 4.32
C LEU A 38 2.34 5.53 3.42
N ARG A 39 2.22 6.85 3.47
CA ARG A 39 1.21 7.62 2.71
C ARG A 39 1.82 8.76 1.94
N ASP A 40 1.31 8.96 0.74
CA ASP A 40 1.49 10.19 -0.01
C ASP A 40 0.52 11.28 0.51
N LEU A 41 1.05 12.44 0.89
CA LEU A 41 0.24 13.58 1.32
C LEU A 41 -0.20 14.48 0.17
N ALA A 42 0.43 14.39 -0.99
CA ALA A 42 0.14 15.30 -2.09
C ALA A 42 -1.23 15.05 -2.74
N GLY A 43 -1.92 13.97 -2.36
CA GLY A 43 -3.28 13.64 -2.78
C GLY A 43 -3.46 13.79 -4.28
N ARG A 44 -3.07 12.82 -5.09
CA ARG A 44 -3.36 12.91 -6.52
C ARG A 44 -4.87 12.95 -6.72
N SER A 45 -5.32 14.08 -7.28
CA SER A 45 -6.70 14.24 -7.72
C SER A 45 -7.09 13.12 -8.70
N TYR A 46 -8.38 12.89 -8.90
CA TYR A 46 -9.01 11.94 -9.84
C TYR A 46 -8.47 11.95 -11.28
N ARG A 47 -7.48 12.80 -11.59
CA ARG A 47 -6.84 12.92 -12.91
C ARG A 47 -5.50 12.19 -12.92
N PHE A 48 -5.53 10.87 -12.84
CA PHE A 48 -4.34 10.07 -13.10
C PHE A 48 -3.90 10.26 -14.57
N ARG A 49 -2.64 10.61 -14.76
CA ARG A 49 -1.99 10.64 -16.07
C ARG A 49 -0.71 9.83 -15.98
N PRO A 50 -0.51 8.84 -16.86
CA PRO A 50 0.76 8.14 -16.93
C PRO A 50 1.91 9.12 -17.17
N THR A 51 2.96 9.00 -16.39
CA THR A 51 4.19 9.77 -16.49
C THR A 51 5.37 8.80 -16.64
N GLU A 52 6.56 9.32 -16.84
CA GLU A 52 7.77 8.52 -16.80
C GLU A 52 7.91 7.79 -15.44
N SER A 53 7.64 8.51 -14.35
CA SER A 53 7.63 7.93 -13.00
C SER A 53 6.63 6.78 -12.85
N SER A 54 5.51 6.80 -13.60
CA SER A 54 4.53 5.70 -13.59
C SER A 54 5.13 4.41 -14.14
N ALA A 55 5.89 4.50 -15.23
CA ALA A 55 6.56 3.33 -15.81
C ALA A 55 7.63 2.77 -14.87
N VAL A 56 8.43 3.66 -14.26
CA VAL A 56 9.46 3.27 -13.28
C VAL A 56 8.83 2.63 -12.04
N ALA A 57 7.75 3.20 -11.51
CA ALA A 57 7.03 2.66 -10.35
C ALA A 57 6.50 1.24 -10.62
N GLN A 58 5.95 1.03 -11.83
CA GLN A 58 5.49 -0.30 -12.25
C GLN A 58 6.66 -1.28 -12.35
N ASP A 59 7.78 -0.89 -12.94
CA ASP A 59 8.97 -1.74 -13.04
C ASP A 59 9.49 -2.14 -11.65
N MET A 60 9.56 -1.19 -10.73
CA MET A 60 9.97 -1.44 -9.34
C MET A 60 9.03 -2.44 -8.65
N LEU A 61 7.72 -2.22 -8.76
CA LEU A 61 6.70 -3.07 -8.17
C LEU A 61 6.78 -4.50 -8.71
N PHE A 62 6.85 -4.67 -10.03
CA PHE A 62 6.89 -6.01 -10.63
C PHE A 62 8.18 -6.75 -10.36
N ARG A 63 9.36 -6.09 -10.33
CA ARG A 63 10.62 -6.71 -9.88
C ARG A 63 10.54 -7.19 -8.43
N PHE A 64 9.89 -6.42 -7.57
CA PHE A 64 9.65 -6.84 -6.19
C PHE A 64 8.75 -8.07 -6.13
N LEU A 65 7.64 -8.07 -6.87
CA LEU A 65 6.70 -9.20 -6.91
C LEU A 65 7.32 -10.46 -7.52
N GLU A 66 8.16 -10.36 -8.55
CA GLU A 66 8.93 -11.47 -9.10
C GLU A 66 9.86 -12.09 -8.06
N ARG A 67 10.52 -11.24 -7.24
CA ARG A 67 11.46 -11.69 -6.22
C ARG A 67 10.77 -12.40 -5.06
N PHE A 68 9.59 -11.94 -4.66
CA PHE A 68 8.89 -12.40 -3.46
C PHE A 68 7.61 -13.21 -3.74
N ALA A 69 7.26 -13.40 -4.97
CA ALA A 69 6.21 -14.23 -5.56
C ALA A 69 5.00 -14.53 -4.65
N PRO A 70 3.92 -13.74 -4.72
CA PRO A 70 2.64 -14.15 -4.15
C PRO A 70 2.12 -15.40 -4.89
N ARG A 71 1.27 -16.20 -4.24
CA ARG A 71 0.59 -17.30 -4.94
C ARG A 71 -0.27 -16.76 -6.09
N GLU A 72 -0.94 -15.64 -5.84
CA GLU A 72 -1.82 -14.96 -6.77
C GLU A 72 -1.89 -13.48 -6.41
N ALA A 73 -1.99 -12.59 -7.40
CA ALA A 73 -2.16 -11.16 -7.20
C ALA A 73 -3.43 -10.65 -7.90
N LEU A 74 -4.28 -9.95 -7.16
CA LEU A 74 -5.44 -9.21 -7.68
C LEU A 74 -5.21 -7.72 -7.50
N PHE A 75 -5.09 -6.97 -8.59
CA PHE A 75 -5.04 -5.52 -8.55
C PHE A 75 -6.42 -4.91 -8.80
N LEU A 76 -6.85 -4.03 -7.92
CA LEU A 76 -8.09 -3.29 -8.01
C LEU A 76 -7.78 -1.82 -8.29
N PHE A 77 -8.42 -1.25 -9.30
CA PHE A 77 -8.25 0.14 -9.69
C PHE A 77 -9.57 0.89 -9.60
N ASP A 78 -9.57 2.10 -9.06
CA ASP A 78 -10.76 2.93 -8.90
C ASP A 78 -11.37 3.32 -10.25
N ALA A 79 -12.65 3.01 -10.45
CA ALA A 79 -13.37 3.36 -11.66
C ALA A 79 -13.48 4.87 -11.90
N PRO A 80 -13.69 5.73 -10.88
CA PRO A 80 -13.73 7.18 -11.05
C PRO A 80 -12.41 7.80 -11.51
N MET A 81 -11.28 7.12 -11.31
CA MET A 81 -10.00 7.65 -11.77
C MET A 81 -9.85 7.49 -13.28
N SER A 82 -9.34 8.54 -13.93
CA SER A 82 -9.18 8.53 -15.38
C SER A 82 -8.22 7.43 -15.83
N ARG A 83 -8.56 6.74 -16.93
CA ARG A 83 -7.74 5.71 -17.59
C ARG A 83 -7.51 4.44 -16.75
N SER A 84 -8.32 4.18 -15.73
CA SER A 84 -8.21 2.97 -14.88
C SER A 84 -8.27 1.67 -15.68
N GLY A 85 -9.10 1.62 -16.73
CA GLY A 85 -9.18 0.45 -17.62
C GLY A 85 -7.89 0.18 -18.38
N GLU A 86 -7.21 1.22 -18.88
CA GLU A 86 -5.93 1.10 -19.56
C GLU A 86 -4.84 0.65 -18.58
N LEU A 87 -4.83 1.24 -17.38
CA LEU A 87 -3.89 0.87 -16.33
C LEU A 87 -4.08 -0.59 -15.91
N ALA A 88 -5.32 -1.03 -15.71
CA ALA A 88 -5.62 -2.43 -15.42
C ALA A 88 -5.15 -3.38 -16.54
N ALA A 89 -5.24 -2.96 -17.81
CA ALA A 89 -4.73 -3.74 -18.93
C ALA A 89 -3.20 -3.88 -18.86
N VAL A 90 -2.48 -2.78 -18.63
CA VAL A 90 -1.02 -2.80 -18.44
C VAL A 90 -0.61 -3.76 -17.33
N TYR A 91 -1.30 -3.73 -16.19
CA TYR A 91 -0.99 -4.61 -15.07
C TYR A 91 -1.26 -6.09 -15.37
N ARG A 92 -2.34 -6.40 -16.10
CA ARG A 92 -2.59 -7.78 -16.56
C ARG A 92 -1.47 -8.31 -17.45
N ASP A 93 -0.98 -7.48 -18.36
CA ASP A 93 0.11 -7.88 -19.25
C ASP A 93 1.43 -8.04 -18.48
N ARG A 94 1.72 -7.15 -17.52
CA ARG A 94 2.88 -7.28 -16.65
C ARG A 94 2.83 -8.53 -15.77
N LEU A 95 1.67 -8.89 -15.22
CA LEU A 95 1.48 -10.15 -14.47
C LEU A 95 1.84 -11.37 -15.33
N LYS A 96 1.37 -11.38 -16.58
CA LYS A 96 1.71 -12.48 -17.54
C LYS A 96 3.20 -12.54 -17.81
N VAL A 97 3.84 -11.40 -18.08
CA VAL A 97 5.29 -11.33 -18.36
C VAL A 97 6.09 -11.80 -17.16
N ALA A 98 5.71 -11.40 -15.96
CA ALA A 98 6.35 -11.79 -14.71
C ALA A 98 6.05 -13.25 -14.28
N GLY A 99 5.15 -13.95 -14.99
CA GLY A 99 4.76 -15.31 -14.62
C GLY A 99 3.99 -15.40 -13.29
N ILE A 100 3.37 -14.31 -12.86
CA ILE A 100 2.61 -14.24 -11.61
C ILE A 100 1.14 -14.53 -11.93
N ALA A 101 0.57 -15.54 -11.26
CA ALA A 101 -0.85 -15.82 -11.36
C ALA A 101 -1.69 -14.64 -10.83
N GLY A 102 -2.79 -14.32 -11.51
CA GLY A 102 -3.66 -13.25 -11.05
C GLY A 102 -4.22 -12.39 -12.18
N THR A 103 -4.78 -11.26 -11.79
CA THR A 103 -5.41 -10.32 -12.73
C THR A 103 -5.44 -8.90 -12.18
N ALA A 104 -5.83 -7.97 -13.04
CA ALA A 104 -6.08 -6.58 -12.66
C ALA A 104 -7.41 -6.13 -13.28
N ARG A 105 -8.23 -5.44 -12.51
CA ARG A 105 -9.54 -4.96 -12.96
C ARG A 105 -9.93 -3.64 -12.31
N VAL A 106 -10.88 -3.00 -12.93
CA VAL A 106 -11.49 -1.77 -12.41
C VAL A 106 -12.62 -2.16 -11.45
N ALA A 107 -12.73 -1.42 -10.36
CA ALA A 107 -13.78 -1.56 -9.36
C ALA A 107 -14.41 -0.20 -9.03
N PRO A 108 -15.73 -0.09 -8.86
CA PRO A 108 -16.37 1.16 -8.47
C PRO A 108 -15.90 1.68 -7.12
N VAL A 109 -15.67 0.77 -6.18
CA VAL A 109 -15.19 1.01 -4.82
C VAL A 109 -14.28 -0.15 -4.44
N PRO A 110 -12.96 -0.06 -4.71
CA PRO A 110 -12.00 -1.15 -4.49
C PRO A 110 -12.09 -1.75 -3.08
N GLU A 111 -12.25 -0.93 -2.04
CA GLU A 111 -12.29 -1.37 -0.65
C GLU A 111 -13.41 -2.38 -0.37
N ARG A 112 -14.51 -2.33 -1.13
CA ARG A 112 -15.64 -3.26 -0.98
C ARG A 112 -15.41 -4.61 -1.64
N GLU A 113 -14.38 -4.71 -2.48
CA GLU A 113 -14.11 -5.91 -3.27
C GLU A 113 -12.96 -6.74 -2.70
N PHE A 114 -12.37 -6.31 -1.58
CA PHE A 114 -11.39 -7.12 -0.86
C PHE A 114 -12.06 -8.32 -0.19
N PRO A 115 -11.62 -9.54 -0.44
CA PRO A 115 -12.13 -10.74 0.25
C PRO A 115 -11.52 -10.83 1.66
N TYR A 116 -11.88 -9.91 2.53
CA TYR A 116 -11.35 -9.81 3.89
C TYR A 116 -11.34 -11.15 4.62
N GLY A 117 -10.26 -11.42 5.35
CA GLY A 117 -10.04 -12.68 6.05
C GLY A 117 -9.50 -13.83 5.17
N ARG A 118 -9.48 -13.67 3.84
CA ARG A 118 -8.98 -14.68 2.89
C ARG A 118 -7.82 -14.21 2.02
N CYS A 119 -7.33 -13.00 2.25
CA CYS A 119 -6.23 -12.41 1.50
C CYS A 119 -5.28 -11.65 2.43
N VAL A 120 -4.14 -11.28 1.88
CA VAL A 120 -3.31 -10.19 2.41
C VAL A 120 -3.69 -8.93 1.64
N ALA A 121 -4.19 -7.93 2.34
CA ALA A 121 -4.56 -6.65 1.73
C ALA A 121 -3.32 -5.76 1.60
N ALA A 122 -3.11 -5.19 0.42
CA ALA A 122 -2.03 -4.25 0.16
C ALA A 122 -2.60 -2.88 -0.20
N SER A 123 -2.64 -1.99 0.76
CA SER A 123 -3.09 -0.62 0.66
C SER A 123 -2.50 0.19 1.82
N SER A 124 -2.52 1.52 1.73
CA SER A 124 -2.31 2.41 2.87
C SER A 124 -3.62 3.13 3.28
N ASP A 125 -4.74 2.80 2.64
CA ASP A 125 -6.05 3.33 3.02
C ASP A 125 -6.50 2.74 4.37
N ARG A 126 -6.90 3.63 5.29
CA ARG A 126 -7.26 3.26 6.65
C ARG A 126 -8.46 2.31 6.70
N ALA A 127 -9.47 2.52 5.86
CA ALA A 127 -10.67 1.68 5.85
C ALA A 127 -10.33 0.24 5.44
N VAL A 128 -9.38 0.07 4.51
CA VAL A 128 -8.86 -1.26 4.12
C VAL A 128 -8.08 -1.88 5.28
N LEU A 129 -7.19 -1.11 5.94
CA LEU A 129 -6.37 -1.61 7.05
C LEU A 129 -7.22 -2.04 8.24
N ASP A 130 -8.18 -1.19 8.65
CA ASP A 130 -9.08 -1.46 9.79
C ASP A 130 -9.98 -2.69 9.54
N SER A 131 -10.32 -2.96 8.27
CA SER A 131 -11.14 -4.12 7.87
C SER A 131 -10.33 -5.40 7.67
N SER A 132 -9.01 -5.32 7.61
CA SER A 132 -8.13 -6.42 7.24
C SER A 132 -7.51 -7.09 8.45
N SER A 133 -7.68 -8.41 8.58
CA SER A 133 -6.95 -9.20 9.58
C SER A 133 -5.45 -9.33 9.27
N ARG A 134 -5.09 -9.17 7.98
CA ARG A 134 -3.71 -9.27 7.48
C ARG A 134 -3.51 -8.23 6.39
N TRP A 135 -2.53 -7.37 6.55
CA TRP A 135 -2.19 -6.37 5.56
C TRP A 135 -0.67 -6.24 5.36
N LEU A 136 -0.31 -5.71 4.20
CA LEU A 136 1.05 -5.45 3.78
C LEU A 136 1.14 -4.01 3.26
N ASP A 137 2.02 -3.21 3.80
CA ASP A 137 2.41 -1.94 3.17
C ASP A 137 3.31 -2.22 1.96
N LEU A 138 2.67 -2.61 0.85
CA LEU A 138 3.38 -3.04 -0.36
C LEU A 138 4.22 -1.89 -0.94
N ALA A 139 3.71 -0.66 -0.94
CA ALA A 139 4.45 0.48 -1.44
C ALA A 139 5.72 0.73 -0.63
N CYS A 140 5.62 0.72 0.71
CA CYS A 140 6.78 0.84 1.59
C CYS A 140 7.82 -0.27 1.33
N ARG A 141 7.36 -1.52 1.19
CA ARG A 141 8.26 -2.67 0.93
C ARG A 141 8.96 -2.59 -0.43
N VAL A 142 8.26 -2.13 -1.46
CA VAL A 142 8.86 -1.90 -2.77
C VAL A 142 9.92 -0.81 -2.68
N ILE A 143 9.63 0.30 -2.03
CA ILE A 143 10.57 1.40 -1.84
C ILE A 143 11.80 0.93 -1.04
N GLU A 144 11.60 0.24 0.09
CA GLU A 144 12.70 -0.31 0.90
C GLU A 144 13.59 -1.29 0.12
N TYR A 145 13.02 -2.05 -0.80
CA TYR A 145 13.77 -2.99 -1.64
C TYR A 145 14.66 -2.30 -2.68
N HIS A 146 14.24 -1.14 -3.19
CA HIS A 146 14.96 -0.38 -4.20
C HIS A 146 15.81 0.76 -3.63
N GLY A 147 15.58 1.16 -2.38
CA GLY A 147 16.28 2.26 -1.73
C GLY A 147 15.83 2.47 -0.29
N SER A 148 15.75 3.71 0.13
CA SER A 148 15.25 4.07 1.45
C SER A 148 14.18 5.15 1.32
N PRO A 149 13.02 5.02 1.98
CA PRO A 149 12.03 6.07 1.96
C PRO A 149 12.60 7.32 2.64
N GLN A 150 12.61 8.43 1.92
CA GLN A 150 12.87 9.75 2.51
C GLN A 150 11.55 10.24 3.10
N LEU A 151 11.40 10.06 4.41
CA LEU A 151 10.19 10.48 5.11
C LEU A 151 10.26 11.96 5.44
N THR A 152 9.23 12.70 5.05
CA THR A 152 9.06 14.09 5.49
C THR A 152 8.63 14.15 6.95
N ALA A 153 7.83 13.17 7.40
CA ALA A 153 7.42 13.02 8.80
C ALA A 153 7.18 11.55 9.14
N ASP A 154 7.50 11.19 10.38
CA ASP A 154 7.25 9.85 10.93
C ASP A 154 6.39 9.98 12.20
N PHE A 155 5.13 9.64 12.09
CA PHE A 155 4.16 9.63 13.19
C PHE A 155 3.95 8.24 13.81
N SER A 156 4.68 7.22 13.35
CA SER A 156 4.52 5.84 13.84
C SER A 156 4.85 5.68 15.33
N ARG A 157 5.55 6.67 15.92
CA ARG A 157 5.95 6.66 17.33
C ARG A 157 5.01 7.44 18.26
N ILE A 158 4.05 8.19 17.73
CA ILE A 158 3.17 9.04 18.55
C ILE A 158 2.28 8.18 19.44
N MET A 159 1.70 7.10 18.93
CA MET A 159 0.86 6.19 19.71
C MET A 159 1.63 5.43 20.80
N ALA A 160 2.93 5.19 20.61
CA ALA A 160 3.76 4.58 21.65
C ALA A 160 4.01 5.54 22.83
N ALA A 161 3.96 6.85 22.58
CA ALA A 161 4.08 7.86 23.64
C ALA A 161 2.77 7.98 24.43
N ASP A 162 1.60 7.94 23.77
CA ASP A 162 0.29 8.02 24.44
C ASP A 162 0.04 6.80 25.32
N SER A 163 0.38 5.59 24.88
CA SER A 163 0.26 4.40 25.73
C SER A 163 1.21 4.41 26.93
N ALA A 164 2.38 5.04 26.80
CA ALA A 164 3.28 5.24 27.92
C ALA A 164 2.80 6.30 28.89
N VAL A 165 2.06 7.31 28.42
CA VAL A 165 1.42 8.33 29.26
C VAL A 165 0.21 7.75 29.98
N GLU A 166 -0.63 6.95 29.34
CA GLU A 166 -1.76 6.28 29.98
C GLU A 166 -1.31 5.33 31.12
N SER A 167 -0.21 4.58 30.90
CA SER A 167 0.35 3.71 31.96
C SER A 167 0.86 4.48 33.19
N LEU A 168 1.24 5.75 33.04
CA LEU A 168 1.65 6.62 34.16
C LEU A 168 0.47 7.12 34.99
N PHE A 169 -0.75 7.10 34.42
CA PHE A 169 -1.96 7.51 35.14
C PHE A 169 -2.71 6.32 35.77
N GLU A 170 -2.48 5.09 35.32
CA GLU A 170 -3.06 3.89 35.92
C GLU A 170 -2.40 3.49 37.25
N ASP A 171 -1.13 3.87 37.49
CA ASP A 171 -0.41 3.63 38.76
C ASP A 171 -0.60 4.74 39.81
N GLY A 172 -1.41 5.76 39.52
CA GLY A 172 -1.75 6.85 40.45
C GLY A 172 -2.80 6.43 41.45
N GLY A 173 -2.37 5.85 42.58
CA GLY A 173 -3.20 5.77 43.80
C GLY A 173 -3.68 7.15 44.25
N PRO A 174 -4.75 7.24 45.04
CA PRO A 174 -5.43 8.50 45.34
C PRO A 174 -4.49 9.49 46.04
N PHE A 175 -4.36 10.67 45.46
CA PHE A 175 -3.81 11.82 46.16
C PHE A 175 -4.81 12.28 47.22
N TRP A 176 -4.54 11.92 48.46
CA TRP A 176 -5.07 12.56 49.67
C TRP A 176 -3.93 12.96 50.58
#